data_8dfa51cc0260372ae8d7d868cc8364ee
#
_entry.id   8dfa51cc0260372ae8d7d868cc8364ee
#
_cell.length_a   1.000
_cell.length_b   1.000
_cell.length_c   1.000
_cell.angle_alpha   90.00
_cell.angle_beta   90.00
_cell.angle_gamma   90.00
#
_symmetry.space_group_name_H-M   'P 1'
#
loop_
_entity.id
_entity.type
_entity.pdbx_description
1 polymer ?
#
loop_
_entity_poly.entity_id
_entity_poly.type
_entity_poly.pdbx_seq_one_letter_code
_entity_poly.pdbx_strand_id
1 'polypeptide(L)'
;MAEPTPDAHQPDTLKDGGHAFDGIQEYDNNLPRWWLWLFYATIIWAVWYIPYYHGGGAKVGPARLKDDLAELAAERAKLAAGGALDEAGLRALAADPARVAAGKAIYGQKCVACHGPEGLGGVGPNLRDRHWILGSNMSDIVAVLEKGGRPGKGMASYASEGTEGMRNLAVYIVSLNREGIKANPAKPPASDEKEAPLDW
;
A
#
# COMPACT_ATOMS: atom_id res chain seq x y z
N MET A 1 -28.34 -32.64 -53.94
CA MET A 1 -28.80 -32.24 -52.58
C MET A 1 -28.20 -30.85 -52.34
N ALA A 2 -29.04 -29.84 -52.43
CA ALA A 2 -28.59 -28.45 -52.16
C ALA A 2 -28.52 -28.29 -50.64
N GLU A 3 -27.37 -27.85 -50.11
CA GLU A 3 -27.23 -27.43 -48.72
C GLU A 3 -28.21 -26.23 -48.49
N PRO A 4 -28.91 -26.24 -47.36
CA PRO A 4 -29.72 -25.08 -47.00
C PRO A 4 -28.78 -23.91 -46.73
N THR A 5 -28.87 -22.87 -47.54
CA THR A 5 -28.20 -21.60 -47.27
C THR A 5 -28.66 -21.07 -45.91
N PRO A 6 -27.77 -20.80 -44.96
CA PRO A 6 -28.14 -20.13 -43.73
C PRO A 6 -28.47 -18.67 -44.08
N ASP A 7 -29.59 -18.18 -43.55
CA ASP A 7 -30.07 -16.79 -43.60
C ASP A 7 -30.76 -16.35 -44.90
N ALA A 8 -31.79 -17.06 -45.30
CA ALA A 8 -32.87 -16.37 -45.96
C ALA A 8 -33.54 -15.46 -44.89
N HIS A 9 -33.22 -14.15 -44.98
CA HIS A 9 -33.86 -13.12 -44.16
C HIS A 9 -35.37 -13.25 -44.33
N GLN A 10 -36.07 -13.84 -43.39
CA GLN A 10 -37.52 -13.84 -43.38
C GLN A 10 -37.97 -12.39 -43.28
N PRO A 11 -38.94 -11.97 -44.12
CA PRO A 11 -39.43 -10.61 -44.04
C PRO A 11 -39.93 -10.33 -42.62
N ASP A 12 -39.51 -9.20 -42.08
CA ASP A 12 -39.91 -8.72 -40.76
C ASP A 12 -41.42 -8.68 -40.70
N THR A 13 -42.00 -9.54 -39.86
CA THR A 13 -43.43 -9.57 -39.60
C THR A 13 -43.73 -8.79 -38.34
N LEU A 14 -44.78 -7.96 -38.37
CA LEU A 14 -45.28 -7.29 -37.18
C LEU A 14 -45.88 -8.31 -36.23
N LYS A 15 -45.62 -8.14 -34.95
CA LYS A 15 -46.18 -9.03 -33.92
C LYS A 15 -47.68 -8.97 -33.93
N ASP A 16 -48.32 -10.10 -34.26
CA ASP A 16 -49.78 -10.22 -34.26
C ASP A 16 -50.30 -10.10 -32.82
N GLY A 17 -51.10 -9.06 -32.55
CA GLY A 17 -51.65 -8.79 -31.24
C GLY A 17 -51.71 -7.33 -30.84
N GLY A 18 -51.23 -6.45 -31.69
CA GLY A 18 -51.63 -5.03 -31.73
C GLY A 18 -51.31 -4.20 -30.50
N HIS A 19 -50.28 -4.49 -29.75
CA HIS A 19 -49.82 -3.55 -28.75
C HIS A 19 -48.87 -2.53 -29.43
N ALA A 20 -49.45 -1.40 -29.87
CA ALA A 20 -48.66 -0.23 -30.23
C ALA A 20 -48.47 0.64 -29.00
N PHE A 21 -47.23 0.87 -28.60
CA PHE A 21 -46.87 1.83 -27.56
C PHE A 21 -46.51 3.14 -28.25
N ASP A 22 -47.29 4.19 -28.03
CA ASP A 22 -47.12 5.52 -28.66
C ASP A 22 -46.99 5.49 -30.20
N GLY A 23 -47.71 4.57 -30.84
CA GLY A 23 -47.71 4.40 -32.30
C GLY A 23 -46.50 3.58 -32.84
N ILE A 24 -45.66 3.05 -31.98
CA ILE A 24 -44.53 2.19 -32.36
C ILE A 24 -44.96 0.75 -32.29
N GLN A 25 -44.80 0.02 -33.39
CA GLN A 25 -45.09 -1.42 -33.48
C GLN A 25 -43.76 -2.19 -33.46
N GLU A 26 -43.74 -3.34 -32.77
CA GLU A 26 -42.59 -4.20 -32.69
C GLU A 26 -42.59 -5.28 -33.77
N TYR A 27 -41.44 -5.62 -34.31
CA TYR A 27 -41.27 -6.74 -35.23
C TYR A 27 -41.08 -8.04 -34.43
N ASP A 28 -41.69 -9.13 -34.92
CA ASP A 28 -41.53 -10.46 -34.35
C ASP A 28 -40.32 -11.17 -34.95
N ASN A 29 -39.12 -10.72 -34.57
CA ASN A 29 -37.88 -11.28 -35.04
C ASN A 29 -37.32 -12.28 -34.05
N ASN A 30 -36.90 -13.42 -34.55
CA ASN A 30 -36.22 -14.42 -33.73
C ASN A 30 -34.87 -13.86 -33.25
N LEU A 31 -34.53 -14.17 -32.00
CA LEU A 31 -33.22 -13.80 -31.44
C LEU A 31 -32.11 -14.45 -32.26
N PRO A 32 -30.98 -13.71 -32.49
CA PRO A 32 -29.83 -14.26 -33.19
C PRO A 32 -29.31 -15.52 -32.48
N ARG A 33 -28.96 -16.55 -33.25
CA ARG A 33 -28.50 -17.85 -32.69
C ARG A 33 -27.26 -17.69 -31.81
N TRP A 34 -26.31 -16.79 -32.14
CA TRP A 34 -25.14 -16.52 -31.32
C TRP A 34 -25.53 -15.97 -29.95
N TRP A 35 -26.57 -15.11 -29.88
CA TRP A 35 -27.08 -14.57 -28.63
C TRP A 35 -27.69 -15.67 -27.74
N LEU A 36 -28.48 -16.58 -28.32
CA LEU A 36 -29.02 -17.72 -27.59
C LEU A 36 -27.93 -18.63 -27.03
N TRP A 37 -26.87 -18.90 -27.79
CA TRP A 37 -25.73 -19.67 -27.31
C TRP A 37 -25.06 -18.98 -26.13
N LEU A 38 -24.79 -17.68 -26.22
CA LEU A 38 -24.22 -16.90 -25.14
C LEU A 38 -25.11 -16.94 -23.89
N PHE A 39 -26.41 -16.75 -24.07
CA PHE A 39 -27.39 -16.78 -22.98
C PHE A 39 -27.41 -18.13 -22.25
N TYR A 40 -27.49 -19.23 -22.96
CA TYR A 40 -27.43 -20.56 -22.34
C TYR A 40 -26.06 -20.83 -21.68
N ALA A 41 -24.98 -20.41 -22.27
CA ALA A 41 -23.66 -20.53 -21.67
C ALA A 41 -23.57 -19.76 -20.33
N THR A 42 -24.14 -18.57 -20.25
CA THR A 42 -24.17 -17.80 -18.98
C THR A 42 -25.06 -18.45 -17.92
N ILE A 43 -26.17 -19.09 -18.31
CA ILE A 43 -27.00 -19.85 -17.37
C ILE A 43 -26.22 -21.04 -16.80
N ILE A 44 -25.58 -21.84 -17.66
CA ILE A 44 -24.74 -22.96 -17.22
C ILE A 44 -23.64 -22.50 -16.29
N TRP A 45 -22.97 -21.40 -16.66
CA TRP A 45 -21.95 -20.78 -15.82
C TRP A 45 -22.51 -20.37 -14.45
N ALA A 46 -23.68 -19.73 -14.40
CA ALA A 46 -24.30 -19.29 -13.17
C ALA A 46 -24.66 -20.45 -12.22
N VAL A 47 -25.15 -21.56 -12.79
CA VAL A 47 -25.49 -22.80 -12.02
C VAL A 47 -24.21 -23.35 -11.32
N TRP A 48 -23.06 -23.26 -11.96
CA TRP A 48 -21.79 -23.66 -11.34
C TRP A 48 -21.21 -22.57 -10.42
N TYR A 49 -21.27 -21.31 -10.84
CA TYR A 49 -20.67 -20.16 -10.15
C TYR A 49 -21.29 -19.92 -8.76
N ILE A 50 -22.61 -19.92 -8.69
CA ILE A 50 -23.32 -19.59 -7.45
C ILE A 50 -22.99 -20.59 -6.31
N PRO A 51 -23.09 -21.92 -6.50
CA PRO A 51 -22.73 -22.86 -5.44
C PRO A 51 -21.24 -22.79 -5.08
N TYR A 52 -20.37 -22.60 -6.06
CA TYR A 52 -18.93 -22.52 -5.83
C TYR A 52 -18.53 -21.30 -5.00
N TYR A 53 -18.99 -20.11 -5.38
CA TYR A 53 -18.60 -18.87 -4.70
C TYR A 53 -19.46 -18.51 -3.50
N HIS A 54 -20.74 -18.89 -3.48
CA HIS A 54 -21.66 -18.55 -2.40
C HIS A 54 -22.04 -19.74 -1.52
N GLY A 55 -21.83 -20.97 -1.99
CA GLY A 55 -22.07 -22.21 -1.24
C GLY A 55 -20.88 -22.67 -0.39
N GLY A 56 -19.82 -21.88 -0.27
CA GLY A 56 -18.64 -22.19 0.56
C GLY A 56 -17.54 -22.99 -0.14
N GLY A 57 -17.64 -23.25 -1.45
CA GLY A 57 -16.61 -23.94 -2.22
C GLY A 57 -15.36 -23.08 -2.46
N ALA A 58 -15.51 -21.76 -2.52
CA ALA A 58 -14.40 -20.81 -2.63
C ALA A 58 -14.30 -19.95 -1.37
N LYS A 59 -13.09 -19.72 -0.91
CA LYS A 59 -12.83 -18.71 0.12
C LYS A 59 -12.93 -17.33 -0.53
N VAL A 60 -13.95 -16.56 -0.20
CA VAL A 60 -14.18 -15.22 -0.72
C VAL A 60 -14.39 -14.21 0.40
N GLY A 61 -14.18 -12.93 0.09
CA GLY A 61 -14.41 -11.84 1.03
C GLY A 61 -13.53 -11.92 2.28
N PRO A 62 -14.12 -11.73 3.48
CA PRO A 62 -13.34 -11.63 4.72
C PRO A 62 -12.49 -12.87 5.05
N ALA A 63 -12.95 -14.06 4.67
CA ALA A 63 -12.19 -15.30 4.93
C ALA A 63 -10.90 -15.36 4.10
N ARG A 64 -10.96 -14.99 2.82
CA ARG A 64 -9.79 -14.90 1.96
C ARG A 64 -8.83 -13.82 2.43
N LEU A 65 -9.36 -12.63 2.74
CA LEU A 65 -8.55 -11.52 3.25
C LEU A 65 -7.79 -11.93 4.52
N LYS A 66 -8.43 -12.67 5.43
CA LYS A 66 -7.78 -13.17 6.65
C LYS A 66 -6.59 -14.10 6.34
N ASP A 67 -6.78 -15.01 5.38
CA ASP A 67 -5.70 -15.94 4.98
C ASP A 67 -4.56 -15.18 4.28
N ASP A 68 -4.87 -14.26 3.36
CA ASP A 68 -3.89 -13.44 2.66
C ASP A 68 -3.10 -12.55 3.64
N LEU A 69 -3.77 -11.97 4.65
CA LEU A 69 -3.10 -11.20 5.71
C LEU A 69 -2.21 -12.06 6.61
N ALA A 70 -2.63 -13.30 6.89
CA ALA A 70 -1.82 -14.23 7.68
C ALA A 70 -0.56 -14.66 6.91
N GLU A 71 -0.67 -14.91 5.61
CA GLU A 71 0.46 -15.22 4.74
C GLU A 71 1.44 -14.05 4.65
N LEU A 72 0.94 -12.83 4.42
CA LEU A 72 1.76 -11.61 4.44
C LEU A 72 2.45 -11.38 5.79
N ALA A 73 1.77 -11.65 6.89
CA ALA A 73 2.36 -11.55 8.23
C ALA A 73 3.48 -12.59 8.43
N ALA A 74 3.30 -13.81 7.93
CA ALA A 74 4.31 -14.85 8.00
C ALA A 74 5.54 -14.53 7.12
N GLU A 75 5.34 -13.99 5.93
CA GLU A 75 6.45 -13.52 5.07
C GLU A 75 7.20 -12.35 5.70
N ARG A 76 6.48 -11.36 6.25
CA ARG A 76 7.09 -10.25 6.98
C ARG A 76 7.87 -10.73 8.19
N ALA A 77 7.36 -11.71 8.92
CA ALA A 77 8.06 -12.32 10.05
C ALA A 77 9.35 -13.03 9.61
N LYS A 78 9.33 -13.75 8.48
CA LYS A 78 10.54 -14.37 7.90
C LYS A 78 11.57 -13.32 7.48
N LEU A 79 11.14 -12.25 6.81
CA LEU A 79 12.01 -11.15 6.41
C LEU A 79 12.56 -10.41 7.65
N ALA A 80 11.75 -10.21 8.66
CA ALA A 80 12.18 -9.63 9.92
C ALA A 80 13.17 -10.52 10.68
N ALA A 81 12.94 -11.84 10.71
CA ALA A 81 13.85 -12.80 11.34
C ALA A 81 15.19 -12.93 10.60
N GLY A 82 15.18 -12.81 9.25
CA GLY A 82 16.40 -12.81 8.43
C GLY A 82 17.14 -11.48 8.39
N GLY A 83 16.53 -10.41 8.88
CA GLY A 83 17.06 -9.05 8.76
C GLY A 83 16.82 -8.15 9.97
N ALA A 84 16.29 -8.67 11.08
CA ALA A 84 16.21 -7.91 12.31
C ALA A 84 17.63 -7.74 12.86
N LEU A 85 18.24 -6.63 12.50
CA LEU A 85 19.45 -6.18 13.20
C LEU A 85 18.99 -5.70 14.57
N ASP A 86 19.67 -6.18 15.61
CA ASP A 86 19.59 -5.58 16.93
C ASP A 86 20.12 -4.14 16.91
N GLU A 87 19.96 -3.42 17.99
CA GLU A 87 20.42 -2.03 18.08
C GLU A 87 21.93 -1.91 17.77
N ALA A 88 22.73 -2.88 18.19
CA ALA A 88 24.17 -2.90 17.91
C ALA A 88 24.48 -3.07 16.41
N GLY A 89 23.75 -3.97 15.75
CA GLY A 89 23.87 -4.16 14.31
C GLY A 89 23.42 -2.94 13.50
N LEU A 90 22.33 -2.29 13.92
CA LEU A 90 21.88 -1.03 13.32
C LEU A 90 22.91 0.09 13.50
N ARG A 91 23.50 0.21 14.69
CA ARG A 91 24.56 1.21 14.97
C ARG A 91 25.82 0.96 14.14
N ALA A 92 26.18 -0.29 13.89
CA ALA A 92 27.30 -0.63 13.02
C ALA A 92 27.09 -0.12 11.57
N LEU A 93 25.86 -0.11 11.07
CA LEU A 93 25.54 0.46 9.76
C LEU A 93 25.79 1.96 9.68
N ALA A 94 25.72 2.69 10.79
CA ALA A 94 25.94 4.15 10.82
C ALA A 94 27.40 4.55 10.54
N ALA A 95 28.33 3.60 10.54
CA ALA A 95 29.72 3.82 10.16
C ALA A 95 29.94 3.74 8.64
N ASP A 96 28.97 3.27 7.86
CA ASP A 96 29.08 3.10 6.41
C ASP A 96 28.69 4.39 5.66
N PRO A 97 29.63 5.11 5.03
CA PRO A 97 29.37 6.35 4.32
C PRO A 97 28.46 6.16 3.11
N ALA A 98 28.42 4.98 2.49
CA ALA A 98 27.55 4.70 1.37
C ALA A 98 26.08 4.66 1.82
N ARG A 99 25.80 4.11 2.99
CA ARG A 99 24.47 4.11 3.61
C ARG A 99 24.02 5.51 4.02
N VAL A 100 24.92 6.30 4.58
CA VAL A 100 24.66 7.72 4.89
C VAL A 100 24.29 8.49 3.64
N ALA A 101 25.00 8.29 2.54
CA ALA A 101 24.71 8.94 1.25
C ALA A 101 23.36 8.51 0.67
N ALA A 102 23.05 7.20 0.72
CA ALA A 102 21.76 6.68 0.28
C ALA A 102 20.60 7.23 1.13
N GLY A 103 20.76 7.27 2.46
CA GLY A 103 19.78 7.86 3.37
C GLY A 103 19.57 9.35 3.12
N LYS A 104 20.64 10.10 2.84
CA LYS A 104 20.58 11.52 2.47
C LYS A 104 19.74 11.74 1.21
N ALA A 105 19.89 10.89 0.21
CA ALA A 105 19.10 10.99 -1.02
C ALA A 105 17.60 10.81 -0.76
N ILE A 106 17.22 9.83 0.05
CA ILE A 106 15.81 9.60 0.46
C ILE A 106 15.31 10.79 1.30
N TYR A 107 16.10 11.26 2.25
CA TYR A 107 15.77 12.41 3.11
C TYR A 107 15.47 13.66 2.28
N GLY A 108 16.30 13.94 1.28
CA GLY A 108 16.14 15.08 0.37
C GLY A 108 14.80 15.09 -0.37
N GLN A 109 14.29 13.91 -0.69
CA GLN A 109 13.03 13.76 -1.44
C GLN A 109 11.78 13.74 -0.54
N LYS A 110 11.88 13.15 0.64
CA LYS A 110 10.73 12.77 1.46
C LYS A 110 10.59 13.56 2.77
N CYS A 111 11.68 14.04 3.34
CA CYS A 111 11.71 14.55 4.73
C CYS A 111 11.90 16.06 4.82
N VAL A 112 12.58 16.66 3.84
CA VAL A 112 12.97 18.09 3.82
C VAL A 112 11.76 19.01 3.99
N ALA A 113 10.63 18.69 3.38
CA ALA A 113 9.43 19.54 3.42
C ALA A 113 8.93 19.80 4.85
N CYS A 114 9.11 18.84 5.74
CA CYS A 114 8.65 18.94 7.13
C CYS A 114 9.80 19.20 8.11
N HIS A 115 10.94 18.53 7.94
CA HIS A 115 12.06 18.58 8.89
C HIS A 115 13.17 19.57 8.50
N GLY A 116 13.02 20.25 7.35
CA GLY A 116 14.03 21.16 6.81
C GLY A 116 15.21 20.43 6.14
N PRO A 117 15.98 21.14 5.29
CA PRO A 117 17.08 20.52 4.51
C PRO A 117 18.23 20.02 5.40
N GLU A 118 18.41 20.63 6.56
CA GLU A 118 19.44 20.27 7.54
C GLU A 118 18.89 19.54 8.77
N GLY A 119 17.60 19.18 8.78
CA GLY A 119 16.99 18.52 9.92
C GLY A 119 16.73 19.42 11.15
N LEU A 120 16.78 20.73 10.98
CA LEU A 120 16.58 21.71 12.06
C LEU A 120 15.10 21.87 12.49
N GLY A 121 14.19 21.16 11.81
CA GLY A 121 12.76 21.24 12.07
C GLY A 121 12.07 22.29 11.20
N GLY A 122 10.77 22.37 11.37
CA GLY A 122 9.85 23.23 10.65
C GLY A 122 8.43 22.87 11.05
N VAL A 123 7.66 22.27 10.13
CA VAL A 123 6.39 21.62 10.44
C VAL A 123 6.59 20.38 11.32
N GLY A 124 7.66 19.62 11.02
CA GLY A 124 8.11 18.48 11.83
C GLY A 124 9.14 18.91 12.89
N PRO A 125 9.41 18.04 13.88
CA PRO A 125 10.37 18.31 14.93
C PRO A 125 11.81 18.43 14.41
N ASN A 126 12.67 19.06 15.21
CA ASN A 126 14.11 19.10 15.00
C ASN A 126 14.70 17.70 15.19
N LEU A 127 15.50 17.24 14.22
CA LEU A 127 16.18 15.94 14.24
C LEU A 127 17.66 16.05 14.68
N ARG A 128 18.13 17.26 15.00
CA ARG A 128 19.54 17.56 15.32
C ARG A 128 19.78 17.90 16.80
N ASP A 129 18.79 17.67 17.64
CA ASP A 129 18.91 17.92 19.08
C ASP A 129 18.73 16.62 19.88
N ARG A 130 18.80 16.75 21.21
CA ARG A 130 18.68 15.60 22.15
C ARG A 130 17.23 15.20 22.45
N HIS A 131 16.26 15.88 21.88
CA HIS A 131 14.88 15.74 22.28
C HIS A 131 14.07 14.96 21.25
N TRP A 132 13.69 13.76 21.62
CA TRP A 132 12.96 12.85 20.78
C TRP A 132 11.56 12.59 21.35
N ILE A 133 10.57 12.50 20.46
CA ILE A 133 9.16 12.33 20.82
C ILE A 133 8.78 10.85 20.92
N LEU A 134 9.32 10.01 20.05
CA LEU A 134 8.89 8.63 19.86
C LEU A 134 9.98 7.59 20.14
N GLY A 135 11.06 8.00 20.80
CA GLY A 135 12.22 7.16 21.08
C GLY A 135 13.43 7.59 20.25
N SER A 136 14.62 7.34 20.78
CA SER A 136 15.90 7.82 20.23
C SER A 136 16.81 6.71 19.74
N ASN A 137 16.52 5.44 20.08
CA ASN A 137 17.29 4.32 19.56
C ASN A 137 17.10 4.19 18.06
N MET A 138 18.06 3.63 17.38
CA MET A 138 17.98 3.46 15.93
C MET A 138 16.82 2.54 15.52
N SER A 139 16.51 1.54 16.34
CA SER A 139 15.33 0.69 16.22
C SER A 139 14.02 1.47 16.35
N ASP A 140 13.96 2.45 17.25
CA ASP A 140 12.78 3.32 17.41
C ASP A 140 12.59 4.20 16.17
N ILE A 141 13.68 4.77 15.64
CA ILE A 141 13.65 5.58 14.41
C ILE A 141 13.13 4.74 13.24
N VAL A 142 13.65 3.52 13.06
CA VAL A 142 13.18 2.60 12.01
C VAL A 142 11.69 2.27 12.20
N ALA A 143 11.24 2.01 13.42
CA ALA A 143 9.84 1.72 13.72
C ALA A 143 8.92 2.92 13.43
N VAL A 144 9.39 4.15 13.69
CA VAL A 144 8.66 5.39 13.35
C VAL A 144 8.60 5.58 11.83
N LEU A 145 9.67 5.30 11.10
CA LEU A 145 9.67 5.35 9.63
C LEU A 145 8.72 4.30 9.04
N GLU A 146 8.66 3.11 9.62
CA GLU A 146 7.76 2.05 9.17
C GLU A 146 6.29 2.38 9.43
N LYS A 147 5.96 2.82 10.64
CA LYS A 147 4.56 3.03 11.08
C LYS A 147 4.02 4.42 10.81
N GLY A 148 4.91 5.38 10.60
CA GLY A 148 4.60 6.81 10.63
C GLY A 148 4.70 7.39 12.05
N GLY A 149 4.47 8.70 12.14
CA GLY A 149 4.48 9.44 13.40
C GLY A 149 3.24 9.19 14.26
N ARG A 150 3.04 10.05 15.28
CA ARG A 150 1.84 9.98 16.12
C ARG A 150 0.56 10.19 15.28
N PRO A 151 -0.53 9.47 15.60
CA PRO A 151 -1.80 9.65 14.91
C PRO A 151 -2.24 11.12 14.88
N GLY A 152 -2.66 11.59 13.72
CA GLY A 152 -3.13 12.97 13.54
C GLY A 152 -2.03 14.06 13.48
N LYS A 153 -0.75 13.69 13.50
CA LYS A 153 0.38 14.65 13.43
C LYS A 153 1.06 14.75 12.06
N GLY A 154 0.52 14.07 11.05
CA GLY A 154 0.86 14.28 9.64
C GLY A 154 2.10 13.55 9.11
N MET A 155 2.91 12.90 9.94
CA MET A 155 4.04 12.09 9.45
C MET A 155 3.53 10.74 8.93
N ALA A 156 3.65 10.51 7.63
CA ALA A 156 3.23 9.28 6.97
C ALA A 156 4.20 8.11 7.23
N SER A 157 3.76 6.89 6.94
CA SER A 157 4.61 5.71 6.88
C SER A 157 5.49 5.74 5.63
N TYR A 158 6.74 5.34 5.79
CA TYR A 158 7.73 5.19 4.72
C TYR A 158 8.06 3.72 4.43
N ALA A 159 7.18 2.80 4.80
CA ALA A 159 7.34 1.36 4.54
C ALA A 159 7.55 1.02 3.05
N SER A 160 7.08 1.89 2.15
CA SER A 160 7.30 1.78 0.70
C SER A 160 8.77 1.86 0.27
N GLU A 161 9.65 2.45 1.09
CA GLU A 161 11.10 2.50 0.84
C GLU A 161 11.80 1.16 1.11
N GLY A 162 11.06 0.19 1.66
CA GLY A 162 11.58 -1.12 2.04
C GLY A 162 12.50 -1.07 3.26
N THR A 163 12.86 -2.25 3.76
CA THR A 163 13.66 -2.36 5.00
C THR A 163 15.03 -1.69 4.88
N GLU A 164 15.72 -1.86 3.77
CA GLU A 164 17.03 -1.25 3.55
C GLU A 164 16.96 0.27 3.36
N GLY A 165 15.94 0.77 2.66
CA GLY A 165 15.72 2.20 2.52
C GLY A 165 15.45 2.88 3.86
N MET A 166 14.61 2.29 4.70
CA MET A 166 14.33 2.78 6.05
C MET A 166 15.57 2.75 6.96
N ARG A 167 16.40 1.70 6.87
CA ARG A 167 17.69 1.61 7.59
C ARG A 167 18.65 2.69 7.15
N ASN A 168 18.85 2.89 5.87
CA ASN A 168 19.72 3.93 5.32
C ASN A 168 19.23 5.32 5.75
N LEU A 169 17.92 5.56 5.74
CA LEU A 169 17.33 6.80 6.21
C LEU A 169 17.57 7.01 7.71
N ALA A 170 17.39 5.98 8.54
CA ALA A 170 17.69 6.04 9.97
C ALA A 170 19.18 6.33 10.24
N VAL A 171 20.09 5.69 9.50
CA VAL A 171 21.55 5.97 9.54
C VAL A 171 21.84 7.44 9.25
N TYR A 172 21.22 8.01 8.23
CA TYR A 172 21.38 9.42 7.90
C TYR A 172 20.82 10.35 8.99
N ILE A 173 19.63 10.06 9.53
CA ILE A 173 19.02 10.84 10.62
C ILE A 173 19.94 10.83 11.85
N VAL A 174 20.49 9.68 12.20
CA VAL A 174 21.46 9.58 13.32
C VAL A 174 22.73 10.40 13.03
N SER A 175 23.23 10.41 11.80
CA SER A 175 24.38 11.24 11.44
C SER A 175 24.09 12.73 11.59
N LEU A 176 22.91 13.19 11.14
CA LEU A 176 22.45 14.58 11.35
C LEU A 176 22.36 14.94 12.83
N ASN A 177 21.84 14.01 13.64
CA ASN A 177 21.68 14.18 15.07
C ASN A 177 23.05 14.35 15.76
N ARG A 178 24.01 13.46 15.48
CA ARG A 178 25.37 13.53 16.00
C ARG A 178 26.06 14.87 15.68
N GLU A 179 25.93 15.35 14.46
CA GLU A 179 26.47 16.63 14.02
C GLU A 179 25.79 17.79 14.75
N GLY A 180 24.46 17.74 14.87
CA GLY A 180 23.67 18.77 15.55
C GLY A 180 24.01 18.89 17.04
N ILE A 181 24.14 17.76 17.73
CA ILE A 181 24.52 17.76 19.15
C ILE A 181 25.92 18.30 19.37
N LYS A 182 26.85 17.95 18.50
CA LYS A 182 28.24 18.53 18.56
C LYS A 182 28.20 20.03 18.36
N ALA A 183 27.39 20.55 17.46
CA ALA A 183 27.25 21.97 17.17
C ALA A 183 26.52 22.77 18.26
N ASN A 184 25.53 22.16 18.93
CA ASN A 184 24.69 22.84 19.94
C ASN A 184 24.27 21.90 21.07
N PRO A 185 25.14 21.68 22.06
CA PRO A 185 24.88 20.70 23.12
C PRO A 185 23.83 21.12 24.16
N ALA A 186 23.39 22.38 24.16
CA ALA A 186 22.61 22.96 25.27
C ALA A 186 21.19 23.44 24.92
N LYS A 187 20.58 23.04 23.80
CA LYS A 187 19.23 23.48 23.45
C LYS A 187 18.18 22.79 24.34
N PRO A 188 17.30 23.56 25.06
CA PRO A 188 16.24 22.97 25.86
C PRO A 188 15.15 22.29 25.00
N PRO A 189 14.42 21.27 25.54
CA PRO A 189 13.35 20.59 24.84
C PRO A 189 12.17 21.52 24.53
N ALA A 190 11.45 21.21 23.46
CA ALA A 190 10.08 21.67 23.31
C ALA A 190 9.19 20.96 24.37
N SER A 191 8.06 21.58 24.72
CA SER A 191 7.23 21.20 25.89
C SER A 191 6.70 19.76 25.87
N ASP A 192 6.69 19.08 24.73
CA ASP A 192 6.21 17.70 24.54
C ASP A 192 7.31 16.69 24.16
N GLU A 193 8.56 17.12 24.13
CA GLU A 193 9.73 16.31 23.82
C GLU A 193 10.37 15.78 25.11
N LYS A 194 10.82 14.53 25.05
CA LYS A 194 11.57 13.91 26.17
C LYS A 194 13.05 13.92 25.83
N GLU A 195 13.88 14.23 26.84
CA GLU A 195 15.31 14.07 26.69
C GLU A 195 15.64 12.58 26.51
N ALA A 196 16.35 12.26 25.43
CA ALA A 196 16.79 10.91 25.17
C ALA A 196 18.19 10.68 25.71
N PRO A 197 18.46 9.53 26.32
CA PRO A 197 19.84 9.10 26.60
C PRO A 197 20.50 8.80 25.24
N LEU A 198 21.37 9.72 24.80
CA LEU A 198 22.12 9.55 23.55
C LEU A 198 23.49 8.95 23.88
N ASP A 199 23.53 7.64 23.99
CA ASP A 199 24.76 6.88 24.09
C ASP A 199 25.22 6.40 22.68
N TRP A 200 25.29 7.33 21.74
CA TRP A 200 25.79 7.03 20.37
C TRP A 200 27.31 6.89 20.33
#